data_858c644b22a5800101ac74a3c666add6
#
_entry.id   858c644b22a5800101ac74a3c666add6
#
_cell.length_a   1.000
_cell.length_b   1.000
_cell.length_c   1.000
_cell.angle_alpha   90.00
_cell.angle_beta   90.00
_cell.angle_gamma   90.00
#
_symmetry.space_group_name_H-M   'P 1'
#
loop_
_entity.id
_entity.type
_entity.pdbx_description
1 polymer ?
#
loop_
_entity_poly.entity_id
_entity_poly.type
_entity_poly.pdbx_seq_one_letter_code
_entity_poly.pdbx_strand_id
1 'polypeptide(L)'
;DIKTNSYIEKSLGKLLGMTSVQLKSFFDKYAYRKFIWDPSNIDWIYKEINNFTVNKKLILLNCFYEYKKLVKSNLKKLRYSITHSDPNNYNLVVKNNKVNGLLDYGDSIYAPTINDLAICLSYALMNNNNIFLTLQNIISEYNKIFSINEDEINSLISLTKSRLMITVVMAKKQRIKYPKNKYLSISENDAWVLLEKLDKIPTQFLIYIIRNICGYSTIKNYNKI
;
A
#
# COMPACT_ATOMS: atom_id res chain seq x y z
N ASP A 1 20.10 6.41 -0.71
CA ASP A 1 19.28 5.34 -0.08
C ASP A 1 19.02 5.70 1.38
N ILE A 2 17.76 6.00 1.70
CA ILE A 2 17.36 6.23 3.08
C ILE A 2 17.31 4.85 3.73
N LYS A 3 18.33 4.54 4.59
CA LYS A 3 18.21 3.38 5.47
C LYS A 3 17.04 3.63 6.41
N THR A 4 15.96 2.89 6.23
CA THR A 4 14.80 2.97 7.11
C THR A 4 15.22 2.57 8.52
N ASN A 5 14.86 3.40 9.48
CA ASN A 5 14.99 3.11 10.90
C ASN A 5 13.68 3.47 11.60
N SER A 6 13.54 3.04 12.84
CA SER A 6 12.31 3.24 13.62
C SER A 6 11.86 4.72 13.71
N TYR A 7 12.79 5.68 13.70
CA TYR A 7 12.45 7.12 13.75
C TYR A 7 11.87 7.59 12.42
N ILE A 8 12.45 7.17 11.30
CA ILE A 8 11.95 7.47 9.95
C ILE A 8 10.57 6.85 9.77
N GLU A 9 10.39 5.56 10.10
CA GLU A 9 9.13 4.85 9.97
C GLU A 9 8.01 5.51 10.79
N LYS A 10 8.28 5.85 12.05
CA LYS A 10 7.32 6.55 12.91
C LYS A 10 6.95 7.93 12.38
N SER A 11 7.94 8.71 11.95
CA SER A 11 7.68 10.04 11.39
C SER A 11 6.93 9.97 10.07
N LEU A 12 7.13 8.92 9.27
CA LEU A 12 6.41 8.67 8.04
C LEU A 12 4.93 8.36 8.33
N GLY A 13 4.64 7.46 9.27
CA GLY A 13 3.28 7.18 9.70
C GLY A 13 2.56 8.43 10.18
N LYS A 14 3.25 9.26 10.99
CA LYS A 14 2.73 10.56 11.46
C LYS A 14 2.41 11.50 10.30
N LEU A 15 3.34 11.69 9.36
CA LEU A 15 3.15 12.58 8.21
C LEU A 15 1.94 12.15 7.36
N LEU A 16 1.84 10.86 7.04
CA LEU A 16 0.71 10.33 6.27
C LEU A 16 -0.64 10.49 6.98
N GLY A 17 -0.68 10.27 8.29
CA GLY A 17 -1.88 10.53 9.08
C GLY A 17 -2.31 12.00 9.00
N MET A 18 -1.36 12.95 9.11
CA MET A 18 -1.62 14.37 8.94
C MET A 18 -2.10 14.71 7.52
N THR A 19 -1.47 14.14 6.50
CA THR A 19 -1.88 14.30 5.10
C THR A 19 -3.31 13.82 4.87
N SER A 20 -3.67 12.65 5.41
CA SER A 20 -5.04 12.12 5.32
C SER A 20 -6.08 13.02 5.99
N VAL A 21 -5.74 13.63 7.15
CA VAL A 21 -6.62 14.60 7.81
C VAL A 21 -6.82 15.86 6.96
N GLN A 22 -5.73 16.40 6.41
CA GLN A 22 -5.76 17.63 5.61
C GLN A 22 -6.50 17.44 4.29
N LEU A 23 -6.24 16.33 3.58
CA LEU A 23 -6.86 16.05 2.29
C LEU A 23 -8.33 15.62 2.41
N LYS A 24 -8.79 15.22 3.60
CA LYS A 24 -10.19 14.80 3.82
C LYS A 24 -11.21 15.86 3.44
N SER A 25 -10.90 17.13 3.67
CA SER A 25 -11.77 18.27 3.37
C SER A 25 -11.41 18.98 2.06
N PHE A 26 -10.34 18.55 1.40
CA PHE A 26 -9.93 19.14 0.14
C PHE A 26 -10.78 18.61 -1.01
N PHE A 27 -11.17 19.50 -1.93
CA PHE A 27 -11.95 19.17 -3.11
C PHE A 27 -11.28 19.71 -4.36
N ASP A 28 -11.11 18.84 -5.36
CA ASP A 28 -10.73 19.22 -6.72
C ASP A 28 -11.45 18.32 -7.73
N LYS A 29 -12.15 18.92 -8.69
CA LYS A 29 -12.88 18.19 -9.72
C LYS A 29 -12.00 17.32 -10.61
N TYR A 30 -10.74 17.70 -10.81
CA TYR A 30 -9.79 16.96 -11.63
C TYR A 30 -9.23 15.71 -10.94
N ALA A 31 -9.41 15.57 -9.63
CA ALA A 31 -9.06 14.36 -8.90
C ALA A 31 -9.99 13.17 -9.21
N TYR A 32 -11.19 13.43 -9.77
CA TYR A 32 -12.15 12.39 -10.16
C TYR A 32 -11.80 11.80 -11.53
N ARG A 33 -10.64 11.15 -11.62
CA ARG A 33 -10.12 10.53 -12.84
C ARG A 33 -9.74 9.07 -12.62
N LYS A 34 -9.73 8.28 -13.70
CA LYS A 34 -9.17 6.93 -13.65
C LYS A 34 -7.64 7.03 -13.59
N PHE A 35 -7.06 6.27 -12.69
CA PHE A 35 -5.62 6.22 -12.50
C PHE A 35 -5.12 4.78 -12.46
N ILE A 36 -4.18 4.45 -13.34
CA ILE A 36 -3.73 3.05 -13.52
C ILE A 36 -2.95 2.52 -12.31
N TRP A 37 -2.39 3.42 -11.49
CA TRP A 37 -1.63 3.08 -10.30
C TRP A 37 -2.49 3.00 -9.02
N ASP A 38 -3.81 3.16 -9.14
CA ASP A 38 -4.76 3.01 -8.03
C ASP A 38 -4.84 1.57 -7.53
N PRO A 39 -4.35 1.24 -6.31
CA PRO A 39 -4.36 -0.11 -5.78
C PRO A 39 -5.76 -0.64 -5.48
N SER A 40 -6.76 0.24 -5.39
CA SER A 40 -8.15 -0.15 -5.21
C SER A 40 -8.87 -0.53 -6.52
N ASN A 41 -8.19 -0.39 -7.67
CA ASN A 41 -8.77 -0.66 -8.99
C ASN A 41 -7.80 -1.43 -9.91
N ILE A 42 -7.54 -2.70 -9.59
CA ILE A 42 -6.56 -3.53 -10.30
C ILE A 42 -7.19 -4.62 -11.18
N ASP A 43 -8.48 -4.54 -11.52
CA ASP A 43 -9.14 -5.56 -12.38
C ASP A 43 -8.43 -5.74 -13.73
N TRP A 44 -7.83 -4.67 -14.27
CA TRP A 44 -7.07 -4.70 -15.50
C TRP A 44 -5.84 -5.62 -15.46
N ILE A 45 -5.27 -5.87 -14.28
CA ILE A 45 -4.09 -6.75 -14.10
C ILE A 45 -4.41 -8.19 -14.46
N TYR A 46 -5.65 -8.66 -14.28
CA TYR A 46 -6.03 -10.04 -14.54
C TYR A 46 -5.62 -10.53 -15.94
N LYS A 47 -5.78 -9.68 -16.94
CA LYS A 47 -5.40 -9.99 -18.33
C LYS A 47 -3.89 -10.12 -18.52
N GLU A 48 -3.11 -9.46 -17.68
CA GLU A 48 -1.64 -9.45 -17.77
C GLU A 48 -0.98 -10.62 -17.04
N ILE A 49 -1.70 -11.29 -16.13
CA ILE A 49 -1.17 -12.39 -15.28
C ILE A 49 -0.66 -13.56 -16.14
N ASN A 50 -1.32 -13.86 -17.24
CA ASN A 50 -0.92 -14.95 -18.13
C ASN A 50 0.45 -14.73 -18.80
N ASN A 51 0.95 -13.51 -18.81
CA ASN A 51 2.24 -13.18 -19.39
C ASN A 51 3.44 -13.53 -18.48
N PHE A 52 3.21 -14.06 -17.26
CA PHE A 52 4.25 -14.40 -16.30
C PHE A 52 4.53 -15.90 -16.25
N THR A 53 5.72 -16.27 -15.72
CA THR A 53 6.08 -17.68 -15.47
C THR A 53 5.13 -18.31 -14.46
N VAL A 54 5.05 -19.65 -14.44
CA VAL A 54 4.09 -20.40 -13.61
C VAL A 54 4.11 -19.94 -12.14
N ASN A 55 5.28 -19.86 -11.51
CA ASN A 55 5.41 -19.47 -10.10
C ASN A 55 4.93 -18.03 -9.87
N LYS A 56 5.37 -17.09 -10.70
CA LYS A 56 4.96 -15.67 -10.59
C LYS A 56 3.47 -15.49 -10.87
N LYS A 57 2.93 -16.25 -11.84
CA LYS A 57 1.50 -16.28 -12.13
C LYS A 57 0.68 -16.73 -10.93
N LEU A 58 1.12 -17.78 -10.23
CA LEU A 58 0.40 -18.29 -9.04
C LEU A 58 0.32 -17.23 -7.95
N ILE A 59 1.45 -16.57 -7.62
CA ILE A 59 1.48 -15.48 -6.63
C ILE A 59 0.53 -14.35 -7.03
N LEU A 60 0.57 -13.91 -8.30
CA LEU A 60 -0.32 -12.85 -8.77
C LEU A 60 -1.79 -13.24 -8.70
N LEU A 61 -2.14 -14.50 -9.01
CA LEU A 61 -3.51 -15.00 -8.90
C LEU A 61 -3.98 -15.02 -7.44
N ASN A 62 -3.15 -15.53 -6.50
CA ASN A 62 -3.47 -15.51 -5.08
C ASN A 62 -3.75 -14.08 -4.59
N CYS A 63 -2.84 -13.14 -4.88
CA CYS A 63 -3.02 -11.73 -4.50
C CYS A 63 -4.26 -11.10 -5.18
N PHE A 64 -4.55 -11.45 -6.44
CA PHE A 64 -5.73 -10.94 -7.15
C PHE A 64 -7.03 -11.44 -6.54
N TYR A 65 -7.12 -12.72 -6.17
CA TYR A 65 -8.30 -13.25 -5.48
C TYR A 65 -8.49 -12.66 -4.08
N GLU A 66 -7.40 -12.42 -3.36
CA GLU A 66 -7.46 -11.67 -2.09
C GLU A 66 -7.99 -10.24 -2.30
N TYR A 67 -7.50 -9.54 -3.33
CA TYR A 67 -8.03 -8.22 -3.70
C TYR A 67 -9.54 -8.28 -3.98
N LYS A 68 -10.00 -9.24 -4.75
CA LYS A 68 -11.45 -9.41 -5.04
C LYS A 68 -12.26 -9.60 -3.77
N LYS A 69 -11.75 -10.41 -2.84
CA LYS A 69 -12.42 -10.78 -1.59
C LYS A 69 -12.36 -9.68 -0.54
N LEU A 70 -11.22 -9.04 -0.34
CA LEU A 70 -10.97 -8.15 0.80
C LEU A 70 -11.06 -6.65 0.45
N VAL A 71 -10.83 -6.29 -0.81
CA VAL A 71 -10.86 -4.90 -1.26
C VAL A 71 -12.10 -4.64 -2.09
N LYS A 72 -12.24 -5.31 -3.24
CA LYS A 72 -13.30 -5.00 -4.20
C LYS A 72 -14.71 -5.16 -3.63
N SER A 73 -14.95 -6.22 -2.85
CA SER A 73 -16.22 -6.44 -2.17
C SER A 73 -16.51 -5.40 -1.07
N ASN A 74 -15.47 -4.70 -0.59
CA ASN A 74 -15.53 -3.81 0.55
C ASN A 74 -15.43 -2.32 0.19
N LEU A 75 -15.18 -1.97 -1.08
CA LEU A 75 -14.95 -0.60 -1.55
C LEU A 75 -16.00 0.40 -1.05
N LYS A 76 -17.28 0.03 -1.06
CA LYS A 76 -18.39 0.91 -0.64
C LYS A 76 -18.37 1.26 0.85
N LYS A 77 -17.60 0.54 1.66
CA LYS A 77 -17.48 0.75 3.12
C LYS A 77 -16.24 1.55 3.50
N LEU A 78 -15.29 1.69 2.57
CA LEU A 78 -14.08 2.47 2.80
C LEU A 78 -14.41 3.96 2.77
N ARG A 79 -13.66 4.74 3.54
CA ARG A 79 -13.72 6.21 3.48
C ARG A 79 -12.95 6.70 2.26
N TYR A 80 -13.49 7.68 1.58
CA TYR A 80 -12.91 8.29 0.39
C TYR A 80 -12.50 9.74 0.64
N SER A 81 -11.39 10.14 0.08
CA SER A 81 -10.92 11.52 0.02
C SER A 81 -10.03 11.71 -1.21
N ILE A 82 -9.55 12.91 -1.44
CA ILE A 82 -8.39 13.08 -2.31
C ILE A 82 -7.20 12.45 -1.58
N THR A 83 -6.43 11.63 -2.31
CA THR A 83 -5.23 10.95 -1.84
C THR A 83 -4.03 11.48 -2.61
N HIS A 84 -2.84 11.39 -2.03
CA HIS A 84 -1.59 11.71 -2.72
C HIS A 84 -1.32 10.71 -3.87
N SER A 85 -1.63 9.43 -3.64
CA SER A 85 -1.55 8.30 -4.58
C SER A 85 -0.15 7.81 -4.94
N ASP A 86 0.92 8.50 -4.49
CA ASP A 86 2.29 8.03 -4.69
C ASP A 86 3.28 8.41 -3.56
N PRO A 87 3.00 8.11 -2.27
CA PRO A 87 3.93 8.36 -1.16
C PRO A 87 5.09 7.32 -1.16
N ASN A 88 5.91 7.36 -2.20
CA ASN A 88 7.10 6.52 -2.36
C ASN A 88 8.36 7.21 -1.80
N ASN A 89 9.49 6.47 -1.74
CA ASN A 89 10.74 6.95 -1.17
C ASN A 89 11.33 8.19 -1.88
N TYR A 90 11.05 8.41 -3.15
CA TYR A 90 11.55 9.53 -3.93
C TYR A 90 10.77 10.82 -3.68
N ASN A 91 9.56 10.70 -3.16
CA ASN A 91 8.67 11.82 -2.86
C ASN A 91 8.75 12.25 -1.38
N LEU A 92 9.68 11.69 -0.59
CA LEU A 92 9.85 12.02 0.82
C LEU A 92 11.02 12.99 1.05
N VAL A 93 10.77 14.03 1.83
CA VAL A 93 11.82 14.93 2.34
C VAL A 93 12.24 14.47 3.72
N VAL A 94 13.49 14.06 3.88
CA VAL A 94 14.05 13.58 5.16
C VAL A 94 15.09 14.56 5.68
N LYS A 95 14.97 14.96 6.95
CA LYS A 95 15.93 15.79 7.66
C LYS A 95 16.05 15.30 9.10
N ASN A 96 17.27 15.16 9.61
CA ASN A 96 17.55 14.74 11.00
C ASN A 96 16.84 13.42 11.37
N ASN A 97 16.94 12.39 10.49
CA ASN A 97 16.30 11.09 10.67
C ASN A 97 14.75 11.15 10.84
N LYS A 98 14.11 12.17 10.28
CA LYS A 98 12.65 12.31 10.29
C LYS A 98 12.15 12.66 8.87
N VAL A 99 11.01 12.13 8.52
CA VAL A 99 10.28 12.56 7.34
C VAL A 99 9.55 13.86 7.69
N ASN A 100 9.85 14.93 6.95
CA ASN A 100 9.33 16.27 7.21
C ASN A 100 8.42 16.79 6.09
N GLY A 101 8.35 16.12 4.95
CA GLY A 101 7.52 16.56 3.84
C GLY A 101 7.25 15.46 2.84
N LEU A 102 6.18 15.63 2.10
CA LEU A 102 5.76 14.79 0.98
C LEU A 102 5.65 15.69 -0.24
N LEU A 103 6.29 15.29 -1.34
CA LEU A 103 6.41 16.02 -2.60
C LEU A 103 5.57 15.34 -3.68
N ASP A 104 5.32 16.07 -4.76
CA ASP A 104 4.71 15.56 -6.00
C ASP A 104 3.26 15.06 -5.84
N TYR A 105 2.35 16.01 -5.71
CA TYR A 105 0.90 15.79 -5.69
C TYR A 105 0.27 15.62 -7.07
N GLY A 106 1.07 15.50 -8.14
CA GLY A 106 0.59 15.38 -9.53
C GLY A 106 -0.28 14.15 -9.80
N ASP A 107 -0.09 13.09 -9.03
CA ASP A 107 -0.84 11.85 -9.13
C ASP A 107 -2.10 11.78 -8.26
N SER A 108 -2.43 12.86 -7.57
CA SER A 108 -3.60 12.90 -6.67
C SER A 108 -4.90 12.54 -7.37
N ILE A 109 -5.68 11.67 -6.72
CA ILE A 109 -7.01 11.22 -7.16
C ILE A 109 -7.99 11.11 -6.00
N TYR A 110 -9.28 11.12 -6.29
CA TYR A 110 -10.31 10.75 -5.34
C TYR A 110 -10.42 9.22 -5.24
N ALA A 111 -9.96 8.66 -4.12
CA ALA A 111 -9.81 7.22 -3.91
C ALA A 111 -10.04 6.86 -2.43
N PRO A 112 -10.07 5.56 -2.06
CA PRO A 112 -10.06 5.18 -0.64
C PRO A 112 -8.88 5.82 0.09
N THR A 113 -9.15 6.56 1.16
CA THR A 113 -8.13 7.31 1.93
C THR A 113 -6.99 6.42 2.40
N ILE A 114 -7.28 5.17 2.73
CA ILE A 114 -6.31 4.17 3.18
C ILE A 114 -5.28 3.76 2.10
N ASN A 115 -5.52 4.12 0.82
CA ASN A 115 -4.60 3.80 -0.28
C ASN A 115 -3.21 4.41 -0.07
N ASP A 116 -3.12 5.64 0.46
CA ASP A 116 -1.82 6.27 0.70
C ASP A 116 -0.99 5.49 1.73
N LEU A 117 -1.62 5.00 2.80
CA LEU A 117 -0.94 4.12 3.75
C LEU A 117 -0.53 2.79 3.10
N ALA A 118 -1.38 2.18 2.27
CA ALA A 118 -1.07 0.94 1.58
C ALA A 118 0.09 1.09 0.59
N ILE A 119 0.13 2.19 -0.17
CA ILE A 119 1.21 2.52 -1.10
C ILE A 119 2.51 2.73 -0.31
N CYS A 120 2.48 3.56 0.73
CA CYS A 120 3.64 3.77 1.59
C CYS A 120 4.19 2.46 2.15
N LEU A 121 3.33 1.58 2.69
CA LEU A 121 3.73 0.28 3.20
C LEU A 121 4.37 -0.59 2.13
N SER A 122 3.90 -0.54 0.87
CA SER A 122 4.51 -1.31 -0.21
C SER A 122 5.98 -0.95 -0.42
N TYR A 123 6.34 0.33 -0.31
CA TYR A 123 7.73 0.80 -0.42
C TYR A 123 8.54 0.61 0.87
N ALA A 124 7.96 0.90 2.03
CA ALA A 124 8.64 0.77 3.31
C ALA A 124 9.01 -0.68 3.68
N LEU A 125 8.23 -1.65 3.19
CA LEU A 125 8.47 -3.07 3.41
C LEU A 125 9.45 -3.69 2.40
N MET A 126 9.68 -3.06 1.23
CA MET A 126 10.73 -3.49 0.29
C MET A 126 12.10 -3.38 0.97
N ASN A 127 12.94 -4.39 0.79
CA ASN A 127 14.29 -4.45 1.36
C ASN A 127 14.35 -4.35 2.90
N ASN A 128 13.21 -4.57 3.58
CA ASN A 128 13.14 -4.57 5.03
C ASN A 128 13.15 -6.00 5.59
N ASN A 129 14.01 -6.23 6.58
CA ASN A 129 14.15 -7.55 7.20
C ASN A 129 13.08 -7.82 8.27
N ASN A 130 12.45 -6.79 8.82
CA ASN A 130 11.46 -6.92 9.89
C ASN A 130 10.12 -6.30 9.54
N ILE A 131 9.32 -7.04 8.75
CA ILE A 131 7.98 -6.62 8.32
C ILE A 131 7.11 -6.19 9.51
N PHE A 132 7.11 -6.95 10.60
CA PHE A 132 6.20 -6.69 11.72
C PHE A 132 6.55 -5.40 12.47
N LEU A 133 7.84 -5.12 12.66
CA LEU A 133 8.28 -3.87 13.30
C LEU A 133 7.95 -2.66 12.43
N THR A 134 8.13 -2.75 11.12
CA THR A 134 7.79 -1.67 10.18
C THR A 134 6.28 -1.39 10.17
N LEU A 135 5.45 -2.46 10.12
CA LEU A 135 4.00 -2.32 10.26
C LEU A 135 3.63 -1.63 11.58
N GLN A 136 4.22 -2.08 12.70
CA GLN A 136 3.99 -1.49 14.02
C GLN A 136 4.34 0.00 14.03
N ASN A 137 5.52 0.38 13.56
CA ASN A 137 5.99 1.76 13.61
C ASN A 137 5.14 2.71 12.76
N ILE A 138 4.85 2.34 11.51
CA ILE A 138 4.11 3.21 10.58
C ILE A 138 2.63 3.27 10.95
N ILE A 139 1.99 2.11 11.15
CA ILE A 139 0.54 2.04 11.36
C ILE A 139 0.16 2.64 12.70
N SER A 140 0.94 2.41 13.78
CA SER A 140 0.61 2.97 15.09
C SER A 140 0.61 4.50 15.07
N GLU A 141 1.60 5.13 14.42
CA GLU A 141 1.69 6.59 14.36
C GLU A 141 0.64 7.19 13.41
N TYR A 142 0.34 6.52 12.30
CA TYR A 142 -0.77 6.90 11.43
C TYR A 142 -2.11 6.85 12.18
N ASN A 143 -2.39 5.74 12.87
CA ASN A 143 -3.66 5.50 13.57
C ASN A 143 -3.91 6.47 14.72
N LYS A 144 -2.85 6.98 15.38
CA LYS A 144 -2.98 8.04 16.42
C LYS A 144 -3.56 9.34 15.88
N ILE A 145 -3.37 9.63 14.59
CA ILE A 145 -3.78 10.89 13.95
C ILE A 145 -5.03 10.70 13.11
N PHE A 146 -5.05 9.65 12.29
CA PHE A 146 -6.17 9.28 11.46
C PHE A 146 -6.56 7.83 11.80
N SER A 147 -7.53 7.68 12.69
CA SER A 147 -7.98 6.38 13.18
C SER A 147 -8.44 5.49 12.02
N ILE A 148 -7.89 4.28 11.93
CA ILE A 148 -8.20 3.28 10.90
C ILE A 148 -9.39 2.45 11.39
N ASN A 149 -10.45 2.34 10.59
CA ASN A 149 -11.61 1.52 10.93
C ASN A 149 -11.43 0.04 10.52
N GLU A 150 -12.34 -0.83 10.97
CA GLU A 150 -12.24 -2.28 10.72
C GLU A 150 -12.26 -2.65 9.24
N ASP A 151 -13.04 -1.96 8.40
CA ASP A 151 -13.12 -2.24 6.97
C ASP A 151 -11.81 -1.84 6.27
N GLU A 152 -11.18 -0.76 6.69
CA GLU A 152 -9.87 -0.33 6.22
C GLU A 152 -8.76 -1.29 6.66
N ILE A 153 -8.78 -1.78 7.92
CA ILE A 153 -7.85 -2.79 8.43
C ILE A 153 -7.92 -4.06 7.58
N ASN A 154 -9.13 -4.54 7.29
CA ASN A 154 -9.35 -5.75 6.51
C ASN A 154 -8.84 -5.62 5.06
N SER A 155 -8.79 -4.40 4.53
CA SER A 155 -8.39 -4.13 3.15
C SER A 155 -6.90 -3.79 3.00
N LEU A 156 -6.23 -3.28 4.05
CA LEU A 156 -4.93 -2.61 3.99
C LEU A 156 -3.82 -3.48 3.38
N ILE A 157 -3.65 -4.71 3.86
CA ILE A 157 -2.60 -5.61 3.34
C ILE A 157 -2.86 -6.03 1.89
N SER A 158 -4.12 -6.27 1.55
CA SER A 158 -4.46 -6.60 0.16
C SER A 158 -4.27 -5.40 -0.78
N LEU A 159 -4.52 -4.17 -0.34
CA LEU A 159 -4.18 -2.94 -1.07
C LEU A 159 -2.66 -2.78 -1.23
N THR A 160 -1.88 -3.10 -0.19
CA THR A 160 -0.41 -3.12 -0.26
C THR A 160 0.09 -4.12 -1.30
N LYS A 161 -0.43 -5.35 -1.31
CA LYS A 161 -0.13 -6.36 -2.34
C LYS A 161 -0.58 -5.88 -3.73
N SER A 162 -1.73 -5.20 -3.83
CA SER A 162 -2.23 -4.62 -5.09
C SER A 162 -1.24 -3.60 -5.68
N ARG A 163 -0.66 -2.71 -4.86
CA ARG A 163 0.37 -1.76 -5.32
C ARG A 163 1.60 -2.48 -5.84
N LEU A 164 2.06 -3.53 -5.15
CA LEU A 164 3.18 -4.35 -5.61
C LEU A 164 2.87 -5.05 -6.93
N MET A 165 1.64 -5.58 -7.10
CA MET A 165 1.20 -6.17 -8.37
C MET A 165 1.24 -5.16 -9.51
N ILE A 166 0.76 -3.93 -9.30
CA ILE A 166 0.86 -2.85 -10.28
C ILE A 166 2.33 -2.63 -10.66
N THR A 167 3.22 -2.51 -9.66
CA THR A 167 4.65 -2.27 -9.88
C THR A 167 5.26 -3.33 -10.79
N VAL A 168 5.07 -4.63 -10.51
CA VAL A 168 5.70 -5.70 -11.30
C VAL A 168 5.08 -5.85 -12.69
N VAL A 169 3.78 -5.61 -12.83
CA VAL A 169 3.08 -5.70 -14.13
C VAL A 169 3.47 -4.52 -15.00
N MET A 170 3.51 -3.30 -14.46
CA MET A 170 3.92 -2.11 -15.18
C MET A 170 5.40 -2.15 -15.57
N ALA A 171 6.29 -2.62 -14.69
CA ALA A 171 7.70 -2.80 -15.01
C ALA A 171 7.89 -3.74 -16.21
N LYS A 172 7.15 -4.86 -16.25
CA LYS A 172 7.15 -5.78 -17.40
C LYS A 172 6.67 -5.09 -18.69
N LYS A 173 5.54 -4.37 -18.64
CA LYS A 173 5.01 -3.65 -19.81
C LYS A 173 5.98 -2.59 -20.31
N GLN A 174 6.58 -1.84 -19.41
CA GLN A 174 7.55 -0.78 -19.75
C GLN A 174 8.84 -1.36 -20.33
N ARG A 175 9.33 -2.48 -19.82
CA ARG A 175 10.52 -3.17 -20.36
C ARG A 175 10.29 -3.66 -21.80
N ILE A 176 9.08 -4.13 -22.12
CA ILE A 176 8.73 -4.51 -23.50
C ILE A 176 8.73 -3.27 -24.42
N LYS A 177 8.16 -2.17 -23.94
CA LYS A 177 8.01 -0.93 -24.72
C LYS A 177 9.32 -0.13 -24.83
N TYR A 178 10.14 -0.14 -23.77
CA TYR A 178 11.35 0.66 -23.63
C TYR A 178 12.54 -0.18 -23.10
N PRO A 179 13.04 -1.17 -23.88
CA PRO A 179 14.00 -2.17 -23.37
C PRO A 179 15.34 -1.58 -22.91
N LYS A 180 15.70 -0.39 -23.37
CA LYS A 180 16.95 0.30 -23.00
C LYS A 180 16.84 1.12 -21.72
N ASN A 181 15.62 1.40 -21.22
CA ASN A 181 15.41 2.24 -20.03
C ASN A 181 15.29 1.38 -18.77
N LYS A 182 16.42 1.16 -18.09
CA LYS A 182 16.47 0.37 -16.85
C LYS A 182 15.79 1.03 -15.65
N TYR A 183 15.63 2.35 -15.66
CA TYR A 183 15.00 3.09 -14.57
C TYR A 183 13.54 2.68 -14.36
N LEU A 184 12.83 2.36 -15.43
CA LEU A 184 11.41 1.99 -15.41
C LEU A 184 11.10 0.66 -14.69
N SER A 185 12.14 -0.10 -14.31
CA SER A 185 12.01 -1.39 -13.61
C SER A 185 12.84 -1.46 -12.32
N ILE A 186 13.28 -0.32 -11.78
CA ILE A 186 14.21 -0.28 -10.63
C ILE A 186 13.63 -0.98 -9.39
N SER A 187 12.34 -0.84 -9.14
CA SER A 187 11.66 -1.47 -7.97
C SER A 187 11.07 -2.85 -8.28
N GLU A 188 11.26 -3.39 -9.49
CA GLU A 188 10.60 -4.64 -9.89
C GLU A 188 11.07 -5.83 -9.06
N ASN A 189 12.39 -5.98 -8.90
CA ASN A 189 12.95 -7.11 -8.17
C ASN A 189 12.54 -7.10 -6.70
N ASP A 190 12.62 -5.94 -6.06
CA ASP A 190 12.28 -5.78 -4.65
C ASP A 190 10.78 -6.00 -4.41
N ALA A 191 9.93 -5.57 -5.36
CA ALA A 191 8.50 -5.82 -5.32
C ALA A 191 8.18 -7.34 -5.44
N TRP A 192 8.90 -8.08 -6.29
CA TRP A 192 8.75 -9.54 -6.38
C TRP A 192 9.18 -10.23 -5.09
N VAL A 193 10.34 -9.90 -4.54
CA VAL A 193 10.84 -10.46 -3.27
C VAL A 193 9.81 -10.24 -2.16
N LEU A 194 9.23 -9.04 -2.09
CA LEU A 194 8.21 -8.73 -1.06
C LEU A 194 6.90 -9.47 -1.33
N LEU A 195 6.42 -9.56 -2.59
CA LEU A 195 5.23 -10.33 -2.93
C LEU A 195 5.37 -11.80 -2.54
N GLU A 196 6.51 -12.44 -2.87
CA GLU A 196 6.81 -13.82 -2.49
C GLU A 196 6.84 -14.01 -0.96
N LYS A 197 7.37 -13.03 -0.23
CA LYS A 197 7.41 -13.04 1.22
C LYS A 197 6.02 -12.91 1.84
N LEU A 198 5.20 -11.99 1.31
CA LEU A 198 3.84 -11.77 1.78
C LEU A 198 2.85 -12.88 1.38
N ASP A 199 3.10 -13.58 0.27
CA ASP A 199 2.27 -14.73 -0.16
C ASP A 199 2.44 -15.93 0.79
N LYS A 200 3.62 -16.08 1.42
CA LYS A 200 3.90 -17.11 2.42
C LYS A 200 3.28 -16.84 3.80
N ILE A 201 2.87 -15.61 4.07
CA ILE A 201 2.26 -15.22 5.35
C ILE A 201 0.73 -15.17 5.16
N PRO A 202 -0.06 -15.94 5.93
CA PRO A 202 -1.51 -15.86 5.84
C PRO A 202 -1.99 -14.42 6.03
N THR A 203 -2.73 -13.89 5.06
CA THR A 203 -3.23 -12.49 5.11
C THR A 203 -4.07 -12.23 6.35
N GLN A 204 -4.84 -13.24 6.81
CA GLN A 204 -5.62 -13.13 8.03
C GLN A 204 -4.74 -12.90 9.28
N PHE A 205 -3.55 -13.50 9.32
CA PHE A 205 -2.59 -13.27 10.41
C PHE A 205 -2.08 -11.82 10.43
N LEU A 206 -1.77 -11.25 9.26
CA LEU A 206 -1.38 -9.84 9.14
C LEU A 206 -2.53 -8.90 9.55
N ILE A 207 -3.77 -9.23 9.18
CA ILE A 207 -4.96 -8.49 9.61
C ILE A 207 -5.07 -8.50 11.15
N TYR A 208 -4.84 -9.63 11.82
CA TYR A 208 -4.87 -9.71 13.29
C TYR A 208 -3.79 -8.85 13.93
N ILE A 209 -2.59 -8.83 13.36
CA ILE A 209 -1.51 -7.95 13.83
C ILE A 209 -1.93 -6.47 13.70
N ILE A 210 -2.48 -6.06 12.56
CA ILE A 210 -2.91 -4.67 12.33
C ILE A 210 -4.07 -4.31 13.26
N ARG A 211 -5.02 -5.21 13.49
CA ARG A 211 -6.09 -5.01 14.49
C ARG A 211 -5.50 -4.70 15.86
N ASN A 212 -4.53 -5.50 16.30
CA ASN A 212 -3.87 -5.29 17.60
C ASN A 212 -3.12 -3.95 17.64
N ILE A 213 -2.40 -3.57 16.58
CA ILE A 213 -1.71 -2.27 16.47
C ILE A 213 -2.71 -1.11 16.58
N CYS A 214 -3.90 -1.25 16.02
CA CYS A 214 -4.96 -0.24 16.04
C CYS A 214 -5.83 -0.28 17.32
N GLY A 215 -5.53 -1.17 18.28
CA GLY A 215 -6.27 -1.28 19.54
C GLY A 215 -7.60 -2.05 19.44
N TYR A 216 -7.83 -2.78 18.35
CA TYR A 216 -8.98 -3.67 18.22
C TYR A 216 -8.67 -5.06 18.76
N SER A 217 -9.68 -5.77 19.23
CA SER A 217 -9.58 -7.21 19.51
C SER A 217 -9.05 -7.95 18.28
N THR A 218 -8.09 -8.86 18.46
CA THR A 218 -7.52 -9.66 17.38
C THR A 218 -8.56 -10.56 16.70
N ILE A 219 -9.56 -11.02 17.47
CA ILE A 219 -10.67 -11.85 16.97
C ILE A 219 -11.96 -11.06 17.08
N LYS A 220 -12.66 -10.91 15.96
CA LYS A 220 -14.00 -10.32 15.95
C LYS A 220 -14.95 -11.28 16.68
N ASN A 221 -15.58 -10.85 17.77
CA ASN A 221 -16.52 -11.64 18.60
C ASN A 221 -15.92 -12.60 19.65
N TYR A 222 -14.70 -12.35 20.16
CA TYR A 222 -14.15 -13.15 21.27
C TYR A 222 -15.06 -13.17 22.53
N ASN A 223 -15.94 -12.18 22.70
CA ASN A 223 -16.88 -12.09 23.84
C ASN A 223 -18.21 -12.85 23.62
N LYS A 224 -18.32 -13.71 22.60
CA LYS A 224 -19.53 -14.48 22.29
C LYS A 224 -19.34 -16.01 22.31
N ILE A 225 -18.22 -16.48 22.87
CA ILE A 225 -17.98 -17.93 23.11
C ILE A 225 -18.12 -18.22 24.59
#